data_9fee2acb5472f24adcfa09aaef126794
#
_entry.id   9fee2acb5472f24adcfa09aaef126794
#
_cell.length_a   1.000
_cell.length_b   1.000
_cell.length_c   1.000
_cell.angle_alpha   90.00
_cell.angle_beta   90.00
_cell.angle_gamma   90.00
#
_symmetry.space_group_name_H-M   'P 1'
#
loop_
_entity.id
_entity.type
_entity.pdbx_description
1 polymer ?
#
loop_
_entity_poly.entity_id
_entity_poly.type
_entity_poly.pdbx_seq_one_letter_code
_entity_poly.pdbx_strand_id
1 'polypeptide(L)'
;MKSVLCDINVILDIFLKRDPYYAPAARLFTLIEEKKLQGYLSAQSFPTMFYILSKELKREKAMRVLEKLRIVFRVAAVDEKVIDLSLASTFKDFEDALQYYSALHVRADYLITRNKADYRTDRLPVLTPEEFLALE
;
A
#
# COMPACT_ATOMS: atom_id res chain seq x y z
N MET A 1 -5.51 -12.33 -13.06
CA MET A 1 -4.34 -11.85 -12.30
C MET A 1 -4.78 -11.40 -10.92
N LYS A 2 -4.07 -11.80 -9.89
CA LYS A 2 -4.36 -11.32 -8.53
C LYS A 2 -4.03 -9.85 -8.41
N SER A 3 -4.74 -9.17 -7.50
CA SER A 3 -4.51 -7.76 -7.22
C SER A 3 -4.34 -7.54 -5.72
N VAL A 4 -3.47 -6.61 -5.38
CA VAL A 4 -3.19 -6.26 -3.98
C VAL A 4 -3.17 -4.75 -3.84
N LEU A 5 -3.61 -4.25 -2.68
CA LEU A 5 -3.36 -2.87 -2.30
C LEU A 5 -2.29 -2.89 -1.22
N CYS A 6 -1.22 -2.13 -1.40
CA CYS A 6 -0.10 -2.09 -0.46
C CYS A 6 -0.24 -0.91 0.48
N ASP A 7 -0.08 -1.18 1.78
CA ASP A 7 0.05 -0.16 2.81
C ASP A 7 1.32 0.65 2.52
N ILE A 8 1.30 1.94 2.85
CA ILE A 8 2.44 2.83 2.59
C ILE A 8 3.74 2.35 3.22
N ASN A 9 3.68 1.69 4.38
CA ASN A 9 4.89 1.20 5.03
C ASN A 9 5.61 0.13 4.22
N VAL A 10 4.87 -0.67 3.46
CA VAL A 10 5.48 -1.66 2.57
C VAL A 10 6.35 -0.96 1.52
N ILE A 11 5.85 0.15 0.98
CA ILE A 11 6.59 0.92 -0.02
C ILE A 11 7.78 1.65 0.61
N LEU A 12 7.57 2.28 1.76
CA LEU A 12 8.64 2.98 2.46
C LEU A 12 9.75 2.03 2.87
N ASP A 13 9.42 0.80 3.26
CA ASP A 13 10.42 -0.21 3.60
C ASP A 13 11.35 -0.52 2.44
N ILE A 14 10.85 -0.42 1.21
CA ILE A 14 11.67 -0.64 0.01
C ILE A 14 12.61 0.54 -0.22
N PHE A 15 12.07 1.73 -0.31
CA PHE A 15 12.86 2.91 -0.71
C PHE A 15 13.74 3.47 0.40
N LEU A 16 13.43 3.18 1.65
CA LEU A 16 14.25 3.55 2.80
C LEU A 16 15.07 2.37 3.33
N LYS A 17 14.97 1.23 2.67
CA LYS A 17 15.76 0.01 2.99
C LYS A 17 15.66 -0.39 4.46
N ARG A 18 14.44 -0.51 4.96
CA ARG A 18 14.19 -0.84 6.36
C ARG A 18 14.23 -2.35 6.60
N ASP A 19 15.31 -2.84 7.19
CA ASP A 19 15.41 -4.26 7.57
C ASP A 19 14.63 -4.52 8.86
N PRO A 20 14.05 -5.70 9.00
CA PRO A 20 14.09 -6.87 8.12
C PRO A 20 12.99 -6.85 7.04
N TYR A 21 12.24 -5.77 6.91
CA TYR A 21 11.06 -5.70 6.03
C TYR A 21 11.41 -5.52 4.55
N TYR A 22 12.62 -5.04 4.28
CA TYR A 22 13.02 -4.69 2.91
C TYR A 22 12.92 -5.85 1.93
N ALA A 23 13.53 -6.99 2.27
CA ALA A 23 13.65 -8.10 1.30
C ALA A 23 12.30 -8.63 0.80
N PRO A 24 11.34 -9.00 1.68
CA PRO A 24 10.06 -9.47 1.19
C PRO A 24 9.27 -8.38 0.45
N ALA A 25 9.35 -7.14 0.91
CA ALA A 25 8.66 -6.03 0.24
C ALA A 25 9.24 -5.81 -1.17
N ALA A 26 10.55 -5.88 -1.32
CA ALA A 26 11.21 -5.71 -2.61
C ALA A 26 10.84 -6.85 -3.59
N ARG A 27 10.71 -8.08 -3.10
CA ARG A 27 10.29 -9.21 -3.92
C ARG A 27 8.86 -9.04 -4.41
N LEU A 28 7.98 -8.57 -3.53
CA LEU A 28 6.60 -8.26 -3.90
C LEU A 28 6.58 -7.18 -4.99
N PHE A 29 7.36 -6.13 -4.81
CA PHE A 29 7.46 -5.04 -5.77
C PHE A 29 7.90 -5.56 -7.15
N THR A 30 8.87 -6.47 -7.18
CA THR A 30 9.35 -7.07 -8.43
C THR A 30 8.22 -7.80 -9.16
N LEU A 31 7.38 -8.53 -8.44
CA LEU A 31 6.23 -9.20 -9.06
C LEU A 31 5.28 -8.20 -9.72
N ILE A 32 5.09 -7.05 -9.08
CA ILE A 32 4.22 -6.01 -9.63
C ILE A 32 4.87 -5.36 -10.86
N GLU A 33 6.18 -5.06 -10.79
CA GLU A 33 6.92 -4.53 -11.93
C GLU A 33 6.86 -5.45 -13.15
N GLU A 34 6.95 -6.75 -12.89
CA GLU A 34 6.93 -7.77 -13.95
C GLU A 34 5.53 -8.09 -14.44
N LYS A 35 4.53 -7.38 -13.92
CA LYS A 35 3.12 -7.56 -14.29
C LYS A 35 2.59 -8.97 -14.02
N LYS A 36 3.16 -9.63 -13.04
CA LYS A 36 2.67 -10.92 -12.55
C LYS A 36 1.61 -10.72 -11.47
N LEU A 37 1.46 -9.49 -10.98
CA LEU A 37 0.57 -9.10 -9.92
C LEU A 37 0.14 -7.66 -10.17
N GLN A 38 -1.14 -7.35 -9.99
CA GLN A 38 -1.62 -5.97 -10.10
C GLN A 38 -1.50 -5.30 -8.73
N GLY A 39 -0.73 -4.22 -8.67
CA GLY A 39 -0.57 -3.44 -7.44
C GLY A 39 -1.39 -2.17 -7.45
N TYR A 40 -1.96 -1.83 -6.31
CA TYR A 40 -2.68 -0.58 -6.07
C TYR A 40 -2.07 0.16 -4.88
N LEU A 41 -2.05 1.47 -4.97
CA LEU A 41 -1.77 2.35 -3.84
C LEU A 41 -2.95 3.30 -3.73
N SER A 42 -3.40 3.59 -2.52
CA SER A 42 -4.49 4.53 -2.33
C SER A 42 -4.02 5.96 -2.61
N ALA A 43 -4.92 6.79 -3.13
CA ALA A 43 -4.56 8.14 -3.57
C ALA A 43 -3.93 8.98 -2.46
N GLN A 44 -4.46 8.92 -1.23
CA GLN A 44 -3.94 9.72 -0.13
C GLN A 44 -2.57 9.25 0.36
N SER A 45 -2.11 8.06 -0.08
CA SER A 45 -0.77 7.57 0.27
C SER A 45 0.32 8.40 -0.37
N PHE A 46 0.06 9.00 -1.52
CA PHE A 46 1.08 9.73 -2.26
C PHE A 46 1.60 10.96 -1.51
N PRO A 47 0.76 11.88 -1.02
CA PRO A 47 1.29 13.00 -0.24
C PRO A 47 1.97 12.56 1.05
N THR A 48 1.48 11.50 1.70
CA THR A 48 2.11 10.99 2.92
C THR A 48 3.49 10.41 2.62
N MET A 49 3.61 9.62 1.55
CA MET A 49 4.90 9.08 1.13
C MET A 49 5.85 10.20 0.72
N PHE A 50 5.36 11.20 0.01
CA PHE A 50 6.20 12.34 -0.39
C PHE A 50 6.79 13.04 0.82
N TYR A 51 5.96 13.32 1.82
CA TYR A 51 6.40 13.98 3.04
C TYR A 51 7.52 13.18 3.74
N ILE A 52 7.31 11.88 3.92
CA ILE A 52 8.28 11.01 4.60
C ILE A 52 9.56 10.85 3.78
N LEU A 53 9.43 10.57 2.48
CA LEU A 53 10.56 10.37 1.59
C LEU A 53 11.39 11.64 1.44
N SER A 54 10.76 12.81 1.40
CA SER A 54 11.46 14.08 1.27
C SER A 54 12.36 14.36 2.46
N LYS A 55 11.95 13.96 3.65
CA LYS A 55 12.77 14.12 4.86
C LYS A 55 14.03 13.25 4.80
N GLU A 56 13.91 12.05 4.25
CA GLU A 56 15.01 11.07 4.24
C GLU A 56 15.88 11.18 3.00
N LEU A 57 15.31 11.51 1.85
CA LEU A 57 15.98 11.40 0.55
C LEU A 57 16.15 12.71 -0.21
N LYS A 58 15.64 13.82 0.25
CA LYS A 58 15.52 15.09 -0.48
C LYS A 58 14.32 15.07 -1.43
N ARG A 59 13.84 16.27 -1.75
CA ARG A 59 12.62 16.46 -2.52
C ARG A 59 12.69 15.87 -3.93
N GLU A 60 13.78 16.12 -4.64
CA GLU A 60 13.91 15.66 -6.04
C GLU A 60 13.88 14.14 -6.13
N LYS A 61 14.56 13.48 -5.21
CA LYS A 61 14.59 12.02 -5.17
C LYS A 61 13.23 11.45 -4.79
N ALA A 62 12.55 12.10 -3.84
CA ALA A 62 11.20 11.70 -3.44
C ALA A 62 10.24 11.79 -4.61
N MET A 63 10.31 12.87 -5.41
CA MET A 63 9.47 13.02 -6.59
C MET A 63 9.73 11.91 -7.61
N ARG A 64 10.99 11.56 -7.83
CA ARG A 64 11.31 10.46 -8.75
C ARG A 64 10.75 9.12 -8.29
N VAL A 65 10.78 8.88 -6.97
CA VAL A 65 10.17 7.67 -6.42
C VAL A 65 8.67 7.64 -6.70
N LEU A 66 7.98 8.76 -6.45
CA LEU A 66 6.54 8.84 -6.70
C LEU A 66 6.21 8.62 -8.18
N GLU A 67 7.00 9.19 -9.07
CA GLU A 67 6.81 8.99 -10.51
C GLU A 67 6.96 7.53 -10.89
N LYS A 68 7.97 6.86 -10.34
CA LYS A 68 8.15 5.43 -10.57
C LYS A 68 6.97 4.61 -10.02
N LEU A 69 6.52 4.95 -8.83
CA LEU A 69 5.37 4.27 -8.22
C LEU A 69 4.13 4.40 -9.08
N ARG A 70 3.92 5.59 -9.68
CA ARG A 70 2.76 5.82 -10.53
C ARG A 70 2.81 4.97 -11.81
N ILE A 71 3.98 4.66 -12.29
CA ILE A 71 4.15 3.79 -13.46
C ILE A 71 3.86 2.33 -13.08
N VAL A 72 4.35 1.90 -11.92
CA VAL A 72 4.27 0.50 -11.48
C VAL A 72 2.90 0.15 -10.91
N PHE A 73 2.30 1.06 -10.15
CA PHE A 73 1.03 0.84 -9.44
C PHE A 73 -0.12 1.60 -10.07
N ARG A 74 -1.30 1.03 -9.94
CA ARG A 74 -2.53 1.78 -10.19
C ARG A 74 -2.93 2.51 -8.91
N VAL A 75 -3.68 3.59 -9.05
CA VAL A 75 -4.13 4.38 -7.91
C VAL A 75 -5.58 4.01 -7.58
N ALA A 76 -5.82 3.64 -6.33
CA ALA A 76 -7.17 3.42 -5.83
C ALA A 76 -7.71 4.78 -5.37
N ALA A 77 -8.80 5.22 -5.98
CA ALA A 77 -9.38 6.52 -5.66
C ALA A 77 -9.89 6.60 -4.23
N VAL A 78 -9.80 7.78 -3.65
CA VAL A 78 -10.41 8.08 -2.36
C VAL A 78 -11.50 9.10 -2.64
N ASP A 79 -12.69 8.59 -2.92
CA ASP A 79 -13.85 9.43 -3.22
C ASP A 79 -14.71 9.66 -1.96
N GLU A 80 -15.81 10.35 -2.15
CA GLU A 80 -16.74 10.66 -1.06
C GLU A 80 -17.20 9.41 -0.32
N LYS A 81 -17.50 8.34 -1.06
CA LYS A 81 -17.98 7.10 -0.44
C LYS A 81 -16.91 6.44 0.44
N VAL A 82 -15.67 6.44 -0.03
CA VAL A 82 -14.55 5.89 0.76
C VAL A 82 -14.37 6.70 2.05
N ILE A 83 -14.47 8.02 1.96
CA ILE A 83 -14.36 8.88 3.14
C ILE A 83 -15.49 8.61 4.11
N ASP A 84 -16.73 8.52 3.62
CA ASP A 84 -17.88 8.27 4.48
C ASP A 84 -17.77 6.94 5.21
N LEU A 85 -17.38 5.89 4.51
CA LEU A 85 -17.19 4.58 5.12
C LEU A 85 -16.08 4.60 6.17
N SER A 86 -15.01 5.31 5.88
CA SER A 86 -13.88 5.44 6.80
C SER A 86 -14.27 6.19 8.07
N LEU A 87 -15.03 7.26 7.94
CA LEU A 87 -15.52 8.03 9.08
C LEU A 87 -16.47 7.22 9.97
N ALA A 88 -17.25 6.33 9.37
CA ALA A 88 -18.19 5.47 10.09
C ALA A 88 -17.54 4.23 10.67
N SER A 89 -16.26 3.98 10.37
CA SER A 89 -15.57 2.76 10.77
C SER A 89 -15.07 2.82 12.21
N THR A 90 -14.62 1.67 12.71
CA THR A 90 -14.02 1.57 14.04
C THR A 90 -12.49 1.57 13.99
N PHE A 91 -11.90 1.87 12.84
CA PHE A 91 -10.44 1.96 12.72
C PHE A 91 -9.90 3.07 13.64
N LYS A 92 -8.82 2.78 14.35
CA LYS A 92 -8.17 3.77 15.19
C LYS A 92 -7.43 4.81 14.36
N ASP A 93 -6.81 4.37 13.27
CA ASP A 93 -6.05 5.23 12.38
C ASP A 93 -6.88 5.51 11.13
N PHE A 94 -7.17 6.79 10.88
CA PHE A 94 -8.02 7.18 9.76
C PHE A 94 -7.39 6.83 8.41
N GLU A 95 -6.08 6.97 8.29
CA GLU A 95 -5.40 6.62 7.04
C GLU A 95 -5.50 5.12 6.74
N ASP A 96 -5.41 4.28 7.78
CA ASP A 96 -5.60 2.83 7.60
C ASP A 96 -7.02 2.52 7.12
N ALA A 97 -8.02 3.25 7.66
CA ALA A 97 -9.39 3.10 7.20
C ALA A 97 -9.51 3.45 5.71
N LEU A 98 -8.92 4.57 5.29
CA LEU A 98 -8.95 4.98 3.90
C LEU A 98 -8.31 3.93 3.00
N GLN A 99 -7.19 3.36 3.39
CA GLN A 99 -6.54 2.31 2.62
C GLN A 99 -7.43 1.08 2.50
N TYR A 100 -8.02 0.68 3.61
CA TYR A 100 -8.89 -0.50 3.61
C TYR A 100 -10.11 -0.33 2.70
N TYR A 101 -10.81 0.79 2.83
CA TYR A 101 -12.02 1.01 2.03
C TYR A 101 -11.69 1.31 0.56
N SER A 102 -10.52 1.88 0.29
CA SER A 102 -10.04 2.02 -1.09
C SER A 102 -9.77 0.64 -1.71
N ALA A 103 -9.18 -0.26 -0.93
CA ALA A 103 -8.93 -1.63 -1.39
C ALA A 103 -10.22 -2.36 -1.73
N LEU A 104 -11.26 -2.20 -0.89
CA LEU A 104 -12.56 -2.78 -1.16
C LEU A 104 -13.19 -2.17 -2.43
N HIS A 105 -13.02 -0.86 -2.60
CA HIS A 105 -13.60 -0.15 -3.75
C HIS A 105 -13.04 -0.66 -5.08
N VAL A 106 -11.74 -0.94 -5.15
CA VAL A 106 -11.12 -1.47 -6.37
C VAL A 106 -11.19 -2.99 -6.43
N ARG A 107 -11.81 -3.63 -5.45
CA ARG A 107 -11.96 -5.09 -5.38
C ARG A 107 -10.61 -5.80 -5.38
N ALA A 108 -9.66 -5.27 -4.63
CA ALA A 108 -8.38 -5.92 -4.45
C ALA A 108 -8.59 -7.29 -3.79
N ASP A 109 -7.77 -8.25 -4.17
CA ASP A 109 -7.85 -9.58 -3.58
C ASP A 109 -7.26 -9.62 -2.17
N TYR A 110 -6.25 -8.80 -1.91
CA TYR A 110 -5.59 -8.74 -0.61
C TYR A 110 -5.16 -7.31 -0.30
N LEU A 111 -5.11 -7.00 1.00
CA LEU A 111 -4.42 -5.82 1.49
C LEU A 111 -3.10 -6.31 2.09
N ILE A 112 -1.99 -5.70 1.67
CA ILE A 112 -0.66 -6.10 2.12
C ILE A 112 -0.12 -5.07 3.10
N THR A 113 0.22 -5.53 4.30
CA THR A 113 0.76 -4.68 5.36
C THR A 113 1.66 -5.50 6.27
N ARG A 114 2.62 -4.86 6.92
CA ARG A 114 3.40 -5.54 7.95
C ARG A 114 2.78 -5.44 9.34
N ASN A 115 1.70 -4.65 9.46
CA ASN A 115 1.00 -4.42 10.74
C ASN A 115 -0.43 -4.92 10.66
N LYS A 116 -0.61 -6.23 10.55
CA LYS A 116 -1.93 -6.85 10.37
C LYS A 116 -2.92 -6.50 11.47
N ALA A 117 -2.42 -6.29 12.70
CA ALA A 117 -3.29 -5.98 13.84
C ALA A 117 -4.04 -4.66 13.67
N ASP A 118 -3.54 -3.75 12.82
CA ASP A 118 -4.19 -2.48 12.55
C ASP A 118 -5.44 -2.64 11.68
N TYR A 119 -5.60 -3.80 11.05
CA TYR A 119 -6.69 -4.08 10.11
C TYR A 119 -7.53 -5.25 10.62
N ARG A 120 -8.54 -4.94 11.42
CA ARG A 120 -9.46 -5.95 11.94
C ARG A 120 -10.68 -6.04 11.07
N THR A 121 -10.66 -6.97 10.11
CA THR A 121 -11.75 -7.08 9.17
C THR A 121 -11.86 -8.49 8.62
N ASP A 122 -13.10 -8.84 8.23
CA ASP A 122 -13.43 -10.14 7.65
C ASP A 122 -13.83 -10.03 6.18
N ARG A 123 -13.80 -8.81 5.62
CA ARG A 123 -14.24 -8.57 4.24
C ARG A 123 -13.13 -8.64 3.20
N LEU A 124 -11.90 -8.53 3.64
CA LEU A 124 -10.73 -8.51 2.78
C LEU A 124 -9.57 -9.17 3.50
N PRO A 125 -8.97 -10.21 2.92
CA PRO A 125 -7.80 -10.83 3.53
C PRO A 125 -6.64 -9.85 3.63
N VAL A 126 -6.01 -9.83 4.82
CA VAL A 126 -4.89 -8.96 5.11
C VAL A 126 -3.66 -9.82 5.37
N LEU A 127 -2.62 -9.64 4.57
CA LEU A 127 -1.42 -10.47 4.64
C LEU A 127 -0.17 -9.59 4.73
N THR A 128 0.88 -10.15 5.33
CA THR A 128 2.20 -9.52 5.23
C THR A 128 2.80 -9.86 3.87
N PRO A 129 3.82 -9.11 3.40
CA PRO A 129 4.51 -9.48 2.17
C PRO A 129 5.02 -10.93 2.19
N GLU A 130 5.57 -11.37 3.31
CA GLU A 130 6.06 -12.75 3.43
C GLU A 130 4.95 -13.79 3.29
N GLU A 131 3.81 -13.52 3.92
CA GLU A 131 2.66 -14.42 3.83
C GLU A 131 2.14 -14.49 2.40
N PHE A 132 2.06 -13.34 1.74
CA PHE A 132 1.60 -13.33 0.36
C PHE A 132 2.55 -14.11 -0.56
N LEU A 133 3.86 -13.88 -0.40
CA LEU A 133 4.86 -14.58 -1.22
C LEU A 133 4.81 -16.09 -1.02
N ALA A 134 4.41 -16.54 0.16
CA ALA A 134 4.28 -17.97 0.44
C ALA A 134 3.12 -18.61 -0.33
N LEU A 135 2.18 -17.82 -0.82
CA LEU A 135 1.07 -18.33 -1.62
C LEU A 135 1.43 -18.52 -3.10
N GLU A 136 2.54 -17.91 -3.54
CA GLU A 136 2.95 -17.91 -4.95
C GLU A 136 3.82 -19.08 -5.36
#